data_659dcc49a644100bb1621933d854f01f
#
_entry.id   659dcc49a644100bb1621933d854f01f
#
_cell.length_a   1.000
_cell.length_b   1.000
_cell.length_c   1.000
_cell.angle_alpha   90.00
_cell.angle_beta   90.00
_cell.angle_gamma   90.00
#
_symmetry.space_group_name_H-M   'P 1'
#
loop_
_entity.id
_entity.type
_entity.pdbx_description
1 polymer ?
#
loop_
_entity_poly.entity_id
_entity_poly.type
_entity_poly.pdbx_seq_one_letter_code
_entity_poly.pdbx_strand_id
1 'polypeptide(L)'
;MSVLSVIFFFFFFFSVAIVACYFAKKVWNGQQAGAAAVLVADNYEEPLITMDSPEESTDSDGYIDKIGIPSALIQKSFGDTLKEALKNKEDVVIRLDWRESMPHPDGRVEYEFWTNSNDECGVRCDEQMNFVKNFKGHAQILEKGGYTQFTPHYITWYCPQAFTLSSQCKSQCINNGRYCAPDPEMDFGRGYEGKDVVFENLRQLCVHRVANETNRSWVWWDYVTDFHIRCSMKEKKYSKECAEDVIKSLSKYHSMVFLLVYSIQIMFLIALI
;
A
#
# COMPACT_ATOMS: atom_id res chain seq x y z
N MET A 1 3.63 -4.51 23.75
CA MET A 1 4.40 -3.26 23.90
C MET A 1 5.83 -3.61 24.24
N SER A 2 6.70 -3.68 23.27
CA SER A 2 8.10 -4.08 23.50
C SER A 2 9.00 -2.86 23.26
N VAL A 3 9.42 -2.21 24.33
CA VAL A 3 10.53 -1.28 24.31
C VAL A 3 11.79 -2.12 24.41
N LEU A 4 12.53 -2.25 23.32
CA LEU A 4 13.80 -2.98 23.32
C LEU A 4 14.90 -1.98 23.73
N SER A 5 15.34 -2.05 24.98
CA SER A 5 16.59 -1.39 25.42
C SER A 5 17.73 -2.34 25.11
N VAL A 6 18.51 -2.04 24.11
CA VAL A 6 19.67 -2.86 23.74
C VAL A 6 20.93 -2.18 24.23
N ILE A 7 21.63 -2.82 25.19
CA ILE A 7 22.97 -2.43 25.64
C ILE A 7 23.95 -3.07 24.67
N PHE A 8 24.67 -2.25 23.93
CA PHE A 8 25.59 -2.74 22.90
C PHE A 8 27.03 -2.85 23.46
N PHE A 9 27.58 -4.05 23.44
CA PHE A 9 29.00 -4.26 23.70
C PHE A 9 29.89 -4.24 22.45
N PHE A 10 29.32 -4.24 21.23
CA PHE A 10 30.08 -4.15 19.97
C PHE A 10 29.31 -3.36 18.90
N PHE A 11 29.80 -2.17 18.60
CA PHE A 11 29.36 -1.38 17.46
C PHE A 11 30.29 -1.67 16.27
N PHE A 12 29.79 -2.34 15.25
CA PHE A 12 30.39 -2.27 13.93
C PHE A 12 29.73 -1.15 13.13
N PHE A 13 30.34 0.03 13.16
CA PHE A 13 29.99 1.09 12.24
C PHE A 13 30.61 0.79 10.89
N PHE A 14 29.86 0.28 9.95
CA PHE A 14 30.24 0.30 8.55
C PHE A 14 29.87 1.65 7.96
N SER A 15 30.81 2.61 7.99
CA SER A 15 30.79 3.73 7.07
C SER A 15 31.26 3.21 5.71
N VAL A 16 30.40 2.49 5.00
CA VAL A 16 30.67 2.11 3.62
C VAL A 16 29.88 3.07 2.74
N ALA A 17 30.59 3.69 1.78
CA ALA A 17 29.98 4.50 0.75
C ALA A 17 28.74 3.77 0.18
N ILE A 18 27.64 4.48 0.01
CA ILE A 18 26.33 3.98 -0.43
C ILE A 18 26.41 3.21 -1.77
N VAL A 19 27.51 3.28 -2.48
CA VAL A 19 27.70 2.85 -3.86
C VAL A 19 27.89 1.32 -4.04
N ALA A 20 28.08 0.52 -2.99
CA ALA A 20 28.59 -0.86 -3.20
C ALA A 20 27.65 -2.00 -2.80
N CYS A 21 26.64 -1.81 -1.95
CA CYS A 21 25.69 -2.87 -1.61
C CYS A 21 24.38 -2.35 -1.01
N TYR A 22 23.31 -3.12 -1.19
CA TYR A 22 21.98 -2.84 -0.62
C TYR A 22 22.00 -2.69 0.90
N PHE A 23 21.05 -1.95 1.44
CA PHE A 23 20.90 -1.79 2.88
C PHE A 23 20.70 -3.13 3.59
N ALA A 24 19.87 -4.01 3.03
CA ALA A 24 19.64 -5.35 3.55
C ALA A 24 20.96 -6.14 3.72
N LYS A 25 21.90 -6.04 2.75
CA LYS A 25 23.20 -6.72 2.85
C LYS A 25 24.07 -6.19 3.98
N LYS A 26 23.99 -4.89 4.26
CA LYS A 26 24.70 -4.27 5.40
C LYS A 26 24.15 -4.80 6.73
N VAL A 27 22.82 -4.90 6.83
CA VAL A 27 22.14 -5.45 8.02
C VAL A 27 22.50 -6.92 8.21
N TRP A 28 22.46 -7.72 7.15
CA TRP A 28 22.86 -9.11 7.18
C TRP A 28 24.29 -9.29 7.68
N ASN A 29 25.24 -8.52 7.15
CA ASN A 29 26.63 -8.59 7.58
C ASN A 29 26.79 -8.19 9.06
N GLY A 30 26.05 -7.19 9.55
CA GLY A 30 26.01 -6.84 10.97
C GLY A 30 25.47 -7.97 11.84
N GLN A 31 24.39 -8.62 11.40
CA GLN A 31 23.82 -9.78 12.09
C GLN A 31 24.81 -10.94 12.14
N GLN A 32 25.50 -11.25 11.03
CA GLN A 32 26.52 -12.31 11.01
C GLN A 32 27.71 -11.99 11.92
N ALA A 33 28.00 -10.72 12.15
CA ALA A 33 29.01 -10.27 13.10
C ALA A 33 28.51 -10.28 14.57
N GLY A 34 27.27 -10.71 14.83
CA GLY A 34 26.70 -10.82 16.17
C GLY A 34 26.05 -9.54 16.69
N ALA A 35 25.76 -8.58 15.83
CA ALA A 35 25.02 -7.38 16.22
C ALA A 35 23.57 -7.70 16.59
N ALA A 36 23.04 -7.09 17.64
CA ALA A 36 21.65 -7.20 18.03
C ALA A 36 20.73 -6.18 17.31
N ALA A 37 21.30 -5.15 16.68
CA ALA A 37 20.67 -4.20 15.80
C ALA A 37 21.70 -3.53 14.89
N VAL A 38 21.29 -2.93 13.79
CA VAL A 38 22.17 -2.20 12.87
C VAL A 38 21.62 -0.81 12.61
N LEU A 39 22.44 0.21 12.84
CA LEU A 39 22.19 1.57 12.42
C LEU A 39 23.06 1.87 11.20
N VAL A 40 22.43 2.26 10.10
CA VAL A 40 23.11 2.71 8.90
C VAL A 40 23.15 4.23 8.91
N ALA A 41 24.33 4.82 9.05
CA ALA A 41 24.48 6.27 8.98
C ALA A 41 24.59 6.69 7.51
N ASP A 42 23.83 7.72 7.15
CA ASP A 42 23.94 8.36 5.85
C ASP A 42 25.34 8.99 5.70
N ASN A 43 25.81 9.11 4.47
CA ASN A 43 27.09 9.76 4.15
C ASN A 43 26.90 11.21 3.64
N TYR A 44 25.65 11.61 3.41
CA TYR A 44 25.27 12.97 3.04
C TYR A 44 24.31 13.55 4.06
N GLU A 45 24.29 14.87 4.19
CA GLU A 45 23.31 15.58 5.01
C GLU A 45 22.09 15.88 4.12
N GLU A 46 21.14 14.97 4.11
CA GLU A 46 19.94 15.03 3.28
C GLU A 46 18.75 14.39 4.02
N PRO A 47 17.51 14.59 3.57
CA PRO A 47 16.36 13.90 4.13
C PRO A 47 16.52 12.38 4.02
N LEU A 48 16.18 11.66 5.09
CA LEU A 48 16.27 10.21 5.12
C LEU A 48 15.37 9.58 4.04
N ILE A 49 15.95 8.61 3.35
CA ILE A 49 15.25 7.78 2.37
C ILE A 49 14.82 6.44 2.99
N THR A 50 13.92 5.73 2.33
CA THR A 50 13.59 4.36 2.71
C THR A 50 14.78 3.44 2.41
N MET A 51 15.12 2.57 3.36
CA MET A 51 16.16 1.56 3.15
C MET A 51 15.65 0.49 2.19
N ASP A 52 16.20 0.49 1.00
CA ASP A 52 15.83 -0.42 -0.06
C ASP A 52 16.50 -1.79 0.07
N SER A 53 15.81 -2.84 -0.37
CA SER A 53 16.34 -4.19 -0.49
C SER A 53 16.32 -4.64 -1.96
N PRO A 54 17.16 -5.60 -2.38
CA PRO A 54 17.08 -6.16 -3.72
C PRO A 54 15.72 -6.85 -3.92
N GLU A 55 15.25 -6.91 -5.17
CA GLU A 55 14.10 -7.74 -5.53
C GLU A 55 14.41 -9.22 -5.23
N GLU A 56 13.37 -10.00 -4.88
CA GLU A 56 13.51 -11.45 -4.60
C GLU A 56 14.23 -12.21 -5.72
N SER A 57 14.03 -11.79 -6.98
CA SER A 57 14.69 -12.37 -8.15
C SER A 57 16.20 -12.13 -8.17
N THR A 58 16.73 -11.16 -7.43
CA THR A 58 18.15 -10.82 -7.33
C THR A 58 18.79 -11.26 -6.02
N ASP A 59 18.02 -11.77 -5.07
CA ASP A 59 18.52 -12.36 -3.83
C ASP A 59 18.92 -13.84 -4.04
N SER A 60 19.99 -14.05 -4.83
CA SER A 60 20.50 -15.40 -5.13
C SER A 60 20.90 -16.20 -3.89
N ASP A 61 21.16 -15.54 -2.79
CA ASP A 61 21.67 -16.15 -1.54
C ASP A 61 20.56 -16.37 -0.50
N GLY A 62 19.34 -15.85 -0.72
CA GLY A 62 18.18 -15.97 0.18
C GLY A 62 18.50 -15.47 1.60
N TYR A 63 19.26 -14.38 1.72
CA TYR A 63 19.66 -13.85 3.04
C TYR A 63 18.64 -12.88 3.62
N ILE A 64 17.79 -12.28 2.79
CA ILE A 64 16.82 -11.26 3.22
C ILE A 64 15.89 -11.84 4.26
N ASP A 65 15.28 -13.00 3.98
CA ASP A 65 14.36 -13.69 4.89
C ASP A 65 15.01 -14.17 6.21
N LYS A 66 16.35 -14.18 6.25
CA LYS A 66 17.11 -14.58 7.43
C LYS A 66 17.53 -13.41 8.31
N ILE A 67 17.21 -12.17 7.92
CA ILE A 67 17.45 -10.98 8.74
C ILE A 67 16.43 -10.95 9.87
N GLY A 68 16.87 -11.19 11.09
CA GLY A 68 16.04 -11.22 12.30
C GLY A 68 16.34 -10.10 13.31
N ILE A 69 17.19 -9.13 12.93
CA ILE A 69 17.55 -8.02 13.82
C ILE A 69 16.98 -6.69 13.31
N PRO A 70 16.59 -5.76 14.21
CA PRO A 70 16.11 -4.44 13.83
C PRO A 70 17.21 -3.61 13.16
N SER A 71 16.79 -2.74 12.23
CA SER A 71 17.69 -1.81 11.57
C SER A 71 17.00 -0.47 11.30
N ALA A 72 17.78 0.60 11.24
CA ALA A 72 17.31 1.93 10.91
C ALA A 72 18.37 2.72 10.15
N LEU A 73 17.93 3.59 9.22
CA LEU A 73 18.76 4.62 8.63
C LEU A 73 18.75 5.84 9.57
N ILE A 74 19.91 6.42 9.80
CA ILE A 74 20.08 7.60 10.65
C ILE A 74 20.79 8.71 9.87
N GLN A 75 20.49 9.95 10.20
CA GLN A 75 21.13 11.12 9.61
C GLN A 75 22.66 11.08 9.83
N LYS A 76 23.37 11.65 8.87
CA LYS A 76 24.84 11.72 8.91
C LYS A 76 25.34 12.36 10.20
N SER A 77 24.82 13.53 10.56
CA SER A 77 25.20 14.28 11.77
C SER A 77 25.06 13.45 13.05
N PHE A 78 23.95 12.70 13.19
CA PHE A 78 23.75 11.79 14.31
C PHE A 78 24.73 10.61 14.27
N GLY A 79 24.95 10.03 13.10
CA GLY A 79 25.94 8.97 12.89
C GLY A 79 27.36 9.41 13.23
N ASP A 80 27.76 10.62 12.86
CA ASP A 80 29.07 11.18 13.19
C ASP A 80 29.22 11.40 14.69
N THR A 81 28.17 11.91 15.38
CA THR A 81 28.14 12.03 16.85
C THR A 81 28.39 10.68 17.55
N LEU A 82 27.69 9.62 17.09
CA LEU A 82 27.85 8.28 17.64
C LEU A 82 29.27 7.75 17.43
N LYS A 83 29.84 7.95 16.24
CA LYS A 83 31.22 7.53 15.92
C LYS A 83 32.24 8.25 16.82
N GLU A 84 32.02 9.53 17.09
CA GLU A 84 32.93 10.31 17.96
C GLU A 84 32.85 9.83 19.43
N ALA A 85 31.65 9.61 19.95
CA ALA A 85 31.47 9.05 21.28
C ALA A 85 32.17 7.70 21.46
N LEU A 86 31.98 6.79 20.47
CA LEU A 86 32.66 5.48 20.49
C LEU A 86 34.18 5.58 20.36
N LYS A 87 34.67 6.51 19.53
CA LYS A 87 36.12 6.77 19.42
C LYS A 87 36.70 7.26 20.76
N ASN A 88 35.94 8.03 21.50
CA ASN A 88 36.29 8.52 22.85
C ASN A 88 36.11 7.41 23.91
N LYS A 89 35.67 6.22 23.55
CA LYS A 89 35.36 5.08 24.45
C LYS A 89 34.27 5.42 25.47
N GLU A 90 33.31 6.22 25.07
CA GLU A 90 32.12 6.51 25.87
C GLU A 90 31.14 5.33 25.79
N ASP A 91 30.44 5.06 26.89
CA ASP A 91 29.37 4.09 26.91
C ASP A 91 28.14 4.69 26.20
N VAL A 92 27.77 4.14 25.05
CA VAL A 92 26.65 4.61 24.25
C VAL A 92 25.48 3.64 24.40
N VAL A 93 24.35 4.12 24.89
CA VAL A 93 23.10 3.38 24.97
C VAL A 93 22.11 3.97 23.98
N ILE A 94 21.60 3.15 23.07
CA ILE A 94 20.62 3.56 22.08
C ILE A 94 19.30 2.86 22.35
N ARG A 95 18.23 3.63 22.35
CA ARG A 95 16.86 3.13 22.39
C ARG A 95 16.24 3.25 21.02
N LEU A 96 15.87 2.12 20.45
CA LEU A 96 15.08 2.07 19.21
C LEU A 96 13.59 2.08 19.59
N ASP A 97 12.86 3.03 19.03
CA ASP A 97 11.44 3.24 19.35
C ASP A 97 10.67 3.45 18.03
N TRP A 98 9.88 2.48 17.65
CA TRP A 98 9.05 2.52 16.43
C TRP A 98 7.62 3.01 16.66
N ARG A 99 7.28 3.42 17.88
CA ARG A 99 5.89 3.82 18.19
C ARG A 99 5.43 5.00 17.35
N GLU A 100 6.32 5.93 17.01
CA GLU A 100 6.01 7.07 16.14
C GLU A 100 5.99 6.70 14.65
N SER A 101 6.68 5.62 14.28
CA SER A 101 6.65 5.10 12.89
C SER A 101 5.45 4.21 12.62
N MET A 102 4.77 3.75 13.67
CA MET A 102 3.51 3.03 13.53
C MET A 102 2.39 4.06 13.47
N PRO A 103 1.65 4.12 12.36
CA PRO A 103 0.48 4.97 12.30
C PRO A 103 -0.48 4.54 13.41
N HIS A 104 -0.88 5.46 14.26
CA HIS A 104 -1.80 5.22 15.37
C HIS A 104 -1.33 4.21 16.43
N PRO A 105 -0.52 4.63 17.43
CA PRO A 105 -0.07 3.76 18.54
C PRO A 105 -1.19 3.47 19.56
N ASP A 106 -2.39 3.18 19.09
CA ASP A 106 -3.62 3.02 19.90
C ASP A 106 -3.99 1.54 20.16
N GLY A 107 -3.14 0.60 19.73
CA GLY A 107 -3.35 -0.83 19.88
C GLY A 107 -4.13 -1.49 18.75
N ARG A 108 -4.55 -0.73 17.72
CA ARG A 108 -5.09 -1.28 16.48
C ARG A 108 -3.96 -1.66 15.51
N VAL A 109 -4.27 -2.52 14.55
CA VAL A 109 -3.38 -2.85 13.44
C VAL A 109 -3.91 -2.16 12.18
N GLU A 110 -3.13 -1.24 11.63
CA GLU A 110 -3.38 -0.67 10.31
C GLU A 110 -2.84 -1.60 9.23
N TYR A 111 -3.66 -1.80 8.20
CA TYR A 111 -3.20 -2.53 7.03
C TYR A 111 -3.76 -1.94 5.74
N GLU A 112 -3.01 -2.09 4.68
CA GLU A 112 -3.33 -1.61 3.35
C GLU A 112 -3.53 -2.78 2.40
N PHE A 113 -4.44 -2.62 1.45
CA PHE A 113 -4.65 -3.59 0.39
C PHE A 113 -4.56 -2.90 -0.96
N TRP A 114 -3.51 -3.22 -1.71
CA TRP A 114 -3.25 -2.69 -3.03
C TRP A 114 -3.90 -3.57 -4.08
N THR A 115 -4.85 -3.04 -4.82
CA THR A 115 -5.75 -3.80 -5.69
C THR A 115 -6.12 -3.05 -6.96
N ASN A 116 -6.97 -3.64 -7.78
CA ASN A 116 -7.72 -3.00 -8.85
C ASN A 116 -9.06 -3.73 -9.04
N SER A 117 -10.00 -3.11 -9.76
CA SER A 117 -11.34 -3.66 -9.98
C SER A 117 -11.50 -4.46 -11.29
N ASN A 118 -10.41 -4.61 -12.07
CA ASN A 118 -10.42 -5.42 -13.28
C ASN A 118 -10.67 -6.90 -12.94
N ASP A 119 -11.60 -7.55 -13.62
CA ASP A 119 -11.93 -8.97 -13.46
C ASP A 119 -11.65 -9.82 -14.73
N GLU A 120 -11.01 -9.23 -15.76
CA GLU A 120 -10.63 -9.90 -17.01
C GLU A 120 -9.11 -10.01 -17.20
N CYS A 121 -8.30 -9.88 -16.16
CA CYS A 121 -6.85 -10.03 -16.26
C CYS A 121 -6.35 -11.48 -16.04
N GLY A 122 -7.21 -12.46 -16.20
CA GLY A 122 -6.90 -13.88 -16.09
C GLY A 122 -6.64 -14.32 -14.64
N VAL A 123 -5.78 -15.33 -14.49
CA VAL A 123 -5.54 -16.02 -13.21
C VAL A 123 -5.23 -15.07 -12.04
N ARG A 124 -4.52 -13.99 -12.30
CA ARG A 124 -4.16 -13.01 -11.24
C ARG A 124 -5.40 -12.29 -10.68
N CYS A 125 -6.35 -11.92 -11.54
CA CYS A 125 -7.62 -11.34 -11.09
C CYS A 125 -8.45 -12.36 -10.31
N ASP A 126 -8.47 -13.61 -10.77
CA ASP A 126 -9.18 -14.70 -10.08
C ASP A 126 -8.60 -14.96 -8.68
N GLU A 127 -7.28 -15.00 -8.55
CA GLU A 127 -6.58 -15.18 -7.27
C GLU A 127 -6.85 -14.01 -6.31
N GLN A 128 -6.78 -12.77 -6.80
CA GLN A 128 -7.12 -11.58 -6.01
C GLN A 128 -8.55 -11.65 -5.49
N MET A 129 -9.52 -12.00 -6.34
CA MET A 129 -10.92 -12.09 -5.93
C MET A 129 -11.20 -13.28 -5.01
N ASN A 130 -10.49 -14.37 -5.17
CA ASN A 130 -10.54 -15.49 -4.24
C ASN A 130 -10.01 -15.08 -2.85
N PHE A 131 -8.91 -14.33 -2.82
CA PHE A 131 -8.40 -13.75 -1.56
C PHE A 131 -9.46 -12.85 -0.90
N VAL A 132 -10.02 -11.89 -1.65
CA VAL A 132 -11.03 -10.97 -1.12
C VAL A 132 -12.23 -11.71 -0.54
N LYS A 133 -12.76 -12.70 -1.25
CA LYS A 133 -13.89 -13.54 -0.79
C LYS A 133 -13.57 -14.29 0.50
N ASN A 134 -12.40 -14.89 0.57
CA ASN A 134 -11.99 -15.70 1.74
C ASN A 134 -11.63 -14.84 2.94
N PHE A 135 -11.02 -13.68 2.72
CA PHE A 135 -10.58 -12.78 3.79
C PHE A 135 -11.70 -11.89 4.33
N LYS A 136 -12.72 -11.58 3.52
CA LYS A 136 -13.85 -10.69 3.85
C LYS A 136 -14.40 -10.89 5.26
N GLY A 137 -14.76 -12.14 5.61
CA GLY A 137 -15.36 -12.42 6.92
C GLY A 137 -14.44 -12.10 8.09
N HIS A 138 -13.17 -12.41 7.95
CA HIS A 138 -12.16 -12.11 8.97
C HIS A 138 -11.92 -10.60 9.08
N ALA A 139 -11.76 -9.90 7.96
CA ALA A 139 -11.60 -8.45 7.91
C ALA A 139 -12.76 -7.75 8.63
N GLN A 140 -14.00 -8.11 8.28
CA GLN A 140 -15.19 -7.49 8.86
C GLN A 140 -15.30 -7.73 10.38
N ILE A 141 -14.92 -8.91 10.88
CA ILE A 141 -14.92 -9.19 12.32
C ILE A 141 -13.89 -8.31 13.03
N LEU A 142 -12.69 -8.21 12.48
CA LEU A 142 -11.60 -7.43 13.07
C LEU A 142 -11.91 -5.93 13.06
N GLU A 143 -12.43 -5.40 11.95
CA GLU A 143 -12.81 -3.99 11.85
C GLU A 143 -13.97 -3.64 12.78
N LYS A 144 -15.03 -4.48 12.83
CA LYS A 144 -16.17 -4.30 13.75
C LYS A 144 -15.76 -4.36 15.22
N GLY A 145 -14.75 -5.16 15.53
CA GLY A 145 -14.18 -5.26 16.86
C GLY A 145 -13.23 -4.12 17.24
N GLY A 146 -12.92 -3.22 16.28
CA GLY A 146 -11.98 -2.12 16.49
C GLY A 146 -10.52 -2.56 16.61
N TYR A 147 -10.20 -3.78 16.17
CA TYR A 147 -8.83 -4.33 16.25
C TYR A 147 -7.97 -3.93 15.06
N THR A 148 -8.60 -3.57 13.94
CA THR A 148 -7.90 -3.17 12.72
C THR A 148 -8.50 -1.94 12.10
N GLN A 149 -7.65 -1.21 11.36
CA GLN A 149 -8.04 -0.16 10.44
C GLN A 149 -7.55 -0.51 9.05
N PHE A 150 -8.47 -0.59 8.11
CA PHE A 150 -8.22 -0.97 6.73
C PHE A 150 -8.19 0.25 5.81
N THR A 151 -7.25 0.26 4.85
CA THR A 151 -7.20 1.29 3.81
C THR A 151 -7.00 0.62 2.44
N PRO A 152 -7.97 0.70 1.51
CA PRO A 152 -7.79 0.22 0.15
C PRO A 152 -7.01 1.22 -0.69
N HIS A 153 -6.07 0.71 -1.50
CA HIS A 153 -5.34 1.45 -2.51
C HIS A 153 -5.56 0.83 -3.88
N TYR A 154 -5.58 1.66 -4.92
CA TYR A 154 -5.79 1.20 -6.29
C TYR A 154 -4.56 1.47 -7.13
N ILE A 155 -4.04 0.41 -7.75
CA ILE A 155 -2.86 0.48 -8.60
C ILE A 155 -3.25 1.18 -9.91
N THR A 156 -2.61 2.30 -10.18
CA THR A 156 -2.76 3.06 -11.42
C THR A 156 -1.39 3.45 -11.97
N TRP A 157 -1.34 3.70 -13.27
CA TRP A 157 -0.19 4.32 -13.91
C TRP A 157 -0.59 5.69 -14.46
N TYR A 158 0.34 6.44 -15.00
CA TYR A 158 0.07 7.73 -15.66
C TYR A 158 0.57 7.72 -17.09
N CYS A 159 -0.16 8.41 -17.97
CA CYS A 159 0.27 8.59 -19.34
C CYS A 159 1.24 9.75 -19.43
N PRO A 160 2.45 9.58 -20.03
CA PRO A 160 3.38 10.70 -20.23
C PRO A 160 2.73 11.82 -21.05
N GLN A 161 3.02 13.07 -20.69
CA GLN A 161 2.36 14.26 -21.26
C GLN A 161 2.39 14.30 -22.80
N ALA A 162 3.48 13.82 -23.41
CA ALA A 162 3.60 13.75 -24.86
C ALA A 162 2.57 12.83 -25.56
N PHE A 163 1.96 11.90 -24.82
CA PHE A 163 1.04 10.89 -25.34
C PHE A 163 -0.40 11.07 -24.88
N THR A 164 -0.71 12.08 -24.07
CA THR A 164 -2.05 12.30 -23.49
C THR A 164 -3.16 12.48 -24.54
N LEU A 165 -2.79 12.92 -25.74
CA LEU A 165 -3.72 13.07 -26.88
C LEU A 165 -3.87 11.80 -27.73
N SER A 166 -3.06 10.77 -27.48
CA SER A 166 -3.18 9.49 -28.20
C SER A 166 -4.50 8.79 -27.91
N SER A 167 -4.97 7.97 -28.83
CA SER A 167 -6.17 7.16 -28.64
C SER A 167 -5.99 6.18 -27.45
N GLN A 168 -4.82 5.61 -27.32
CA GLN A 168 -4.47 4.71 -26.24
C GLN A 168 -4.59 5.36 -24.86
N CYS A 169 -4.01 6.56 -24.65
CA CYS A 169 -4.17 7.26 -23.39
C CYS A 169 -5.62 7.65 -23.12
N LYS A 170 -6.35 8.06 -24.15
CA LYS A 170 -7.76 8.46 -24.01
C LYS A 170 -8.68 7.30 -23.63
N SER A 171 -8.38 6.08 -24.07
CA SER A 171 -9.15 4.89 -23.71
C SER A 171 -8.77 4.34 -22.31
N GLN A 172 -7.52 4.52 -21.90
CA GLN A 172 -7.06 3.91 -20.65
C GLN A 172 -7.06 4.85 -19.44
N CYS A 173 -7.17 6.17 -19.67
CA CYS A 173 -6.93 7.16 -18.64
C CYS A 173 -8.10 8.11 -18.42
N ILE A 174 -8.16 8.66 -17.21
CA ILE A 174 -8.96 9.82 -16.86
C ILE A 174 -8.06 10.97 -16.43
N ASN A 175 -8.62 12.16 -16.23
CA ASN A 175 -7.93 13.35 -15.76
C ASN A 175 -6.64 13.66 -16.55
N ASN A 176 -6.80 13.82 -17.89
CA ASN A 176 -5.71 14.14 -18.81
C ASN A 176 -4.49 13.20 -18.70
N GLY A 177 -4.73 11.91 -18.54
CA GLY A 177 -3.67 10.91 -18.46
C GLY A 177 -3.07 10.70 -17.07
N ARG A 178 -3.63 11.32 -16.03
CA ARG A 178 -3.09 11.22 -14.67
C ARG A 178 -3.33 9.86 -14.01
N TYR A 179 -4.50 9.28 -14.24
CA TYR A 179 -4.88 7.99 -13.67
C TYR A 179 -5.31 7.05 -14.77
N CYS A 180 -4.58 5.96 -14.92
CA CYS A 180 -4.76 5.01 -16.00
C CYS A 180 -4.80 3.57 -15.44
N ALA A 181 -5.54 2.70 -16.14
CA ALA A 181 -5.46 1.27 -15.96
C ALA A 181 -5.25 0.58 -17.33
N PRO A 182 -4.65 -0.61 -17.36
CA PRO A 182 -4.57 -1.39 -18.59
C PRO A 182 -5.95 -1.71 -19.14
N ASP A 183 -6.04 -1.87 -20.46
CA ASP A 183 -7.21 -2.40 -21.13
C ASP A 183 -7.49 -3.82 -20.61
N PRO A 184 -8.72 -4.11 -20.15
CA PRO A 184 -9.04 -5.40 -19.52
C PRO A 184 -8.79 -6.60 -20.41
N GLU A 185 -9.31 -6.54 -21.63
CA GLU A 185 -9.22 -7.63 -22.60
C GLU A 185 -7.94 -7.57 -23.45
N MET A 186 -7.09 -6.55 -23.29
CA MET A 186 -5.90 -6.26 -24.10
C MET A 186 -6.21 -6.12 -25.60
N ASP A 187 -7.43 -5.75 -25.96
CA ASP A 187 -7.90 -5.55 -27.34
C ASP A 187 -8.45 -4.12 -27.51
N PHE A 188 -7.56 -3.18 -27.71
CA PHE A 188 -7.87 -1.75 -27.81
C PHE A 188 -8.97 -1.47 -28.85
N GLY A 189 -10.04 -0.82 -28.40
CA GLY A 189 -11.17 -0.42 -29.22
C GLY A 189 -12.30 -1.45 -29.27
N ARG A 190 -12.24 -2.50 -28.47
CA ARG A 190 -13.31 -3.47 -28.24
C ARG A 190 -13.47 -3.71 -26.74
N GLY A 191 -14.70 -4.08 -26.34
CA GLY A 191 -14.99 -4.43 -24.96
C GLY A 191 -14.94 -3.21 -24.03
N TYR A 192 -14.37 -3.43 -22.86
CA TYR A 192 -14.14 -2.39 -21.85
C TYR A 192 -12.82 -1.68 -22.07
N GLU A 193 -12.76 -0.45 -21.64
CA GLU A 193 -11.54 0.36 -21.71
C GLU A 193 -10.89 0.49 -20.33
N GLY A 194 -9.58 0.71 -20.27
CA GLY A 194 -8.88 0.89 -18.99
C GLY A 194 -9.47 2.01 -18.12
N LYS A 195 -10.02 3.08 -18.74
CA LYS A 195 -10.73 4.13 -17.99
C LYS A 195 -11.98 3.63 -17.24
N ASP A 196 -12.65 2.57 -17.73
CA ASP A 196 -13.81 1.98 -17.05
C ASP A 196 -13.37 1.34 -15.72
N VAL A 197 -12.19 0.68 -15.74
CA VAL A 197 -11.54 0.16 -14.52
C VAL A 197 -11.19 1.30 -13.57
N VAL A 198 -10.61 2.39 -14.07
CA VAL A 198 -10.28 3.56 -13.22
C VAL A 198 -11.53 4.16 -12.58
N PHE A 199 -12.63 4.24 -13.31
CA PHE A 199 -13.90 4.72 -12.76
C PHE A 199 -14.46 3.80 -11.68
N GLU A 200 -14.35 2.49 -11.84
CA GLU A 200 -14.79 1.56 -10.81
C GLU A 200 -13.86 1.59 -9.59
N ASN A 201 -12.56 1.65 -9.78
CA ASN A 201 -11.59 1.87 -8.70
C ASN A 201 -11.96 3.09 -7.86
N LEU A 202 -12.32 4.19 -8.52
CA LEU A 202 -12.76 5.42 -7.86
C LEU A 202 -14.06 5.23 -7.08
N ARG A 203 -15.04 4.48 -7.63
CA ARG A 203 -16.29 4.15 -6.90
C ARG A 203 -16.01 3.35 -5.63
N GLN A 204 -15.15 2.35 -5.72
CA GLN A 204 -14.76 1.53 -4.57
C GLN A 204 -14.08 2.36 -3.48
N LEU A 205 -13.20 3.31 -3.85
CA LEU A 205 -12.62 4.29 -2.91
C LEU A 205 -13.69 5.18 -2.28
N CYS A 206 -14.65 5.66 -3.07
CA CYS A 206 -15.75 6.47 -2.55
C CYS A 206 -16.63 5.68 -1.57
N VAL A 207 -16.93 4.42 -1.87
CA VAL A 207 -17.67 3.53 -0.96
C VAL A 207 -16.92 3.37 0.37
N HIS A 208 -15.61 3.10 0.32
CA HIS A 208 -14.80 3.00 1.53
C HIS A 208 -14.83 4.29 2.33
N ARG A 209 -14.60 5.44 1.69
CA ARG A 209 -14.58 6.74 2.36
C ARG A 209 -15.90 7.04 3.08
N VAL A 210 -17.03 6.92 2.38
CA VAL A 210 -18.35 7.18 2.96
C VAL A 210 -18.69 6.18 4.07
N ALA A 211 -18.31 4.91 3.88
CA ALA A 211 -18.48 3.89 4.91
C ALA A 211 -17.63 4.21 6.15
N ASN A 212 -16.39 4.66 5.97
CA ASN A 212 -15.49 5.03 7.06
C ASN A 212 -16.00 6.27 7.83
N GLU A 213 -16.52 7.29 7.16
CA GLU A 213 -17.14 8.47 7.77
C GLU A 213 -18.34 8.11 8.71
N THR A 214 -18.94 6.94 8.49
CA THR A 214 -20.02 6.40 9.32
C THR A 214 -19.57 5.25 10.24
N ASN A 215 -18.25 5.09 10.43
CA ASN A 215 -17.66 4.01 11.21
C ASN A 215 -18.10 2.61 10.76
N ARG A 216 -18.19 2.38 9.45
CA ARG A 216 -18.59 1.12 8.83
C ARG A 216 -17.70 0.75 7.64
N SER A 217 -16.39 0.97 7.74
CA SER A 217 -15.41 0.69 6.69
C SER A 217 -15.53 -0.73 6.10
N TRP A 218 -15.95 -1.70 6.91
CA TRP A 218 -16.18 -3.08 6.51
C TRP A 218 -17.22 -3.27 5.39
N VAL A 219 -18.06 -2.28 5.08
CA VAL A 219 -19.02 -2.31 3.96
C VAL A 219 -18.31 -2.35 2.61
N TRP A 220 -17.08 -1.86 2.53
CA TRP A 220 -16.26 -1.97 1.33
C TRP A 220 -16.10 -3.43 0.87
N TRP A 221 -15.86 -4.35 1.80
CA TRP A 221 -15.73 -5.79 1.51
C TRP A 221 -17.02 -6.39 0.92
N ASP A 222 -18.17 -5.96 1.43
CA ASP A 222 -19.47 -6.35 0.87
C ASP A 222 -19.62 -5.82 -0.55
N TYR A 223 -19.33 -4.53 -0.75
CA TYR A 223 -19.46 -3.91 -2.06
C TYR A 223 -18.58 -4.57 -3.11
N VAL A 224 -17.29 -4.72 -2.85
CA VAL A 224 -16.34 -5.30 -3.81
C VAL A 224 -16.72 -6.73 -4.18
N THR A 225 -17.12 -7.53 -3.19
CA THR A 225 -17.54 -8.92 -3.42
C THR A 225 -18.83 -8.98 -4.25
N ASP A 226 -19.84 -8.20 -3.89
CA ASP A 226 -21.14 -8.19 -4.58
C ASP A 226 -21.01 -7.61 -6.00
N PHE A 227 -20.20 -6.57 -6.17
CA PHE A 227 -19.93 -5.98 -7.49
C PHE A 227 -19.28 -7.02 -8.41
N HIS A 228 -18.25 -7.70 -7.97
CA HIS A 228 -17.59 -8.74 -8.76
C HIS A 228 -18.56 -9.87 -9.19
N ILE A 229 -19.47 -10.28 -8.30
CA ILE A 229 -20.44 -11.35 -8.61
C ILE A 229 -21.52 -10.88 -9.60
N ARG A 230 -21.99 -9.64 -9.44
CA ARG A 230 -23.17 -9.15 -10.15
C ARG A 230 -22.85 -8.35 -11.40
N CYS A 231 -21.69 -7.70 -11.43
CA CYS A 231 -21.31 -6.70 -12.42
C CYS A 231 -20.06 -7.10 -13.22
N SER A 232 -19.88 -8.40 -13.50
CA SER A 232 -18.72 -8.92 -14.20
C SER A 232 -18.61 -8.41 -15.65
N MET A 233 -17.39 -8.16 -16.11
CA MET A 233 -17.07 -7.80 -17.50
C MET A 233 -17.47 -8.94 -18.45
N LYS A 234 -17.21 -10.17 -18.07
CA LYS A 234 -17.57 -11.36 -18.84
C LYS A 234 -19.07 -11.43 -19.19
N GLU A 235 -19.92 -10.98 -18.28
CA GLU A 235 -21.37 -10.90 -18.52
C GLU A 235 -21.81 -9.57 -19.13
N LYS A 236 -20.87 -8.69 -19.49
CA LYS A 236 -21.12 -7.34 -20.02
C LYS A 236 -21.95 -6.45 -19.07
N LYS A 237 -21.78 -6.65 -17.77
CA LYS A 237 -22.52 -5.91 -16.73
C LYS A 237 -21.64 -4.93 -15.96
N TYR A 238 -20.37 -4.80 -16.31
CA TYR A 238 -19.45 -3.89 -15.65
C TYR A 238 -19.81 -2.44 -16.02
N SER A 239 -20.67 -1.83 -15.22
CA SER A 239 -21.22 -0.52 -15.53
C SER A 239 -21.56 0.28 -14.26
N LYS A 240 -21.74 1.59 -14.45
CA LYS A 240 -22.19 2.50 -13.40
C LYS A 240 -23.55 2.10 -12.83
N GLU A 241 -24.48 1.70 -13.69
CA GLU A 241 -25.84 1.31 -13.32
C GLU A 241 -25.83 0.08 -12.41
N CYS A 242 -25.02 -0.92 -12.77
CA CYS A 242 -24.85 -2.11 -11.96
C CYS A 242 -24.22 -1.78 -10.61
N ALA A 243 -23.20 -0.92 -10.58
CA ALA A 243 -22.58 -0.43 -9.35
C ALA A 243 -23.59 0.27 -8.43
N GLU A 244 -24.43 1.13 -8.99
CA GLU A 244 -25.50 1.82 -8.24
C GLU A 244 -26.52 0.83 -7.65
N ASP A 245 -26.86 -0.22 -8.37
CA ASP A 245 -27.78 -1.25 -7.88
C ASP A 245 -27.17 -2.11 -6.77
N VAL A 246 -25.86 -2.38 -6.82
CA VAL A 246 -25.13 -3.00 -5.71
C VAL A 246 -25.15 -2.09 -4.49
N ILE A 247 -24.82 -0.81 -4.64
CA ILE A 247 -24.85 0.19 -3.56
C ILE A 247 -26.24 0.27 -2.94
N LYS A 248 -27.30 0.36 -3.74
CA LYS A 248 -28.69 0.39 -3.26
C LYS A 248 -29.04 -0.86 -2.46
N SER A 249 -28.59 -2.03 -2.87
CA SER A 249 -28.85 -3.28 -2.16
C SER A 249 -28.19 -3.32 -0.79
N LEU A 250 -26.96 -2.84 -0.67
CA LEU A 250 -26.22 -2.76 0.59
C LEU A 250 -26.83 -1.73 1.55
N SER A 251 -27.41 -0.70 1.01
CA SER A 251 -28.03 0.38 1.78
C SER A 251 -29.40 0.04 2.34
N LYS A 252 -30.14 -0.93 1.79
CA LYS A 252 -31.39 -1.45 2.37
C LYS A 252 -31.17 -2.03 3.77
N TYR A 253 -29.98 -2.51 4.06
CA TYR A 253 -29.58 -2.98 5.39
C TYR A 253 -29.09 -1.86 6.30
N HIS A 254 -28.87 -0.63 5.78
CA HIS A 254 -28.33 0.49 6.52
C HIS A 254 -28.79 1.79 5.86
N SER A 255 -29.35 2.72 6.60
CA SER A 255 -29.92 4.02 6.17
C SER A 255 -28.95 4.99 5.45
N MET A 256 -28.01 4.48 4.68
CA MET A 256 -26.87 5.18 4.04
C MET A 256 -27.11 5.61 2.59
N VAL A 257 -28.26 5.28 1.97
CA VAL A 257 -28.45 5.43 0.51
C VAL A 257 -28.23 6.86 0.01
N PHE A 258 -28.74 7.83 0.73
CA PHE A 258 -28.78 9.22 0.24
C PHE A 258 -27.40 9.88 0.23
N LEU A 259 -26.57 9.60 1.24
CA LEU A 259 -25.22 10.15 1.33
C LEU A 259 -24.26 9.49 0.34
N LEU A 260 -24.38 8.18 0.11
CA LEU A 260 -23.45 7.44 -0.74
C LEU A 260 -23.60 7.82 -2.22
N VAL A 261 -24.81 7.85 -2.74
CA VAL A 261 -25.05 8.19 -4.16
C VAL A 261 -24.71 9.65 -4.44
N TYR A 262 -25.07 10.56 -3.54
CA TYR A 262 -24.81 12.00 -3.71
C TYR A 262 -23.32 12.35 -3.53
N SER A 263 -22.65 11.75 -2.56
CA SER A 263 -21.20 11.95 -2.33
C SER A 263 -20.36 11.36 -3.46
N ILE A 264 -20.74 10.21 -4.00
CA ILE A 264 -20.08 9.62 -5.18
C ILE A 264 -20.19 10.57 -6.38
N GLN A 265 -21.36 11.17 -6.62
CA GLN A 265 -21.53 12.13 -7.70
C GLN A 265 -20.68 13.39 -7.50
N ILE A 266 -20.60 13.95 -6.29
CA ILE A 266 -19.78 15.12 -5.98
C ILE A 266 -18.28 14.79 -6.10
N MET A 267 -17.84 13.63 -5.62
CA MET A 267 -16.44 13.23 -5.71
C MET A 267 -16.01 12.97 -7.15
N PHE A 268 -16.89 12.43 -8.01
CA PHE A 268 -16.65 12.36 -9.45
C PHE A 268 -16.46 13.76 -10.08
N LEU A 269 -17.23 14.74 -9.66
CA LEU A 269 -17.06 16.12 -10.12
C LEU A 269 -15.72 16.74 -9.66
N ILE A 270 -15.29 16.48 -8.42
CA ILE A 270 -14.03 17.01 -7.87
C ILE A 270 -12.80 16.29 -8.45
N ALA A 271 -12.90 15.02 -8.77
CA ALA A 271 -11.79 14.25 -9.37
C ALA A 271 -11.60 14.54 -10.87
N LEU A 272 -12.58 15.23 -11.51
CA LEU A 272 -12.53 15.64 -12.91
C LEU A 272 -12.03 17.08 -13.12
N ILE A 273 -11.81 17.84 -12.04
CA ILE A 273 -11.17 19.16 -12.04
C ILE A 273 -9.69 19.02 -11.66
#